data_0a812fa92d7f23afb8feba77433ce0f8
#
_entry.id   0a812fa92d7f23afb8feba77433ce0f8
#
_cell.length_a   1.000
_cell.length_b   1.000
_cell.length_c   1.000
_cell.angle_alpha   90.00
_cell.angle_beta   90.00
_cell.angle_gamma   90.00
#
_symmetry.space_group_name_H-M   'P 1'
#
loop_
_entity.id
_entity.type
_entity.pdbx_description
1 polymer ?
#
loop_
_entity_poly.entity_id
_entity_poly.type
_entity_poly.pdbx_seq_one_letter_code
_entity_poly.pdbx_strand_id
1 'polypeptide(L)'
;VENAAVEVEATATSATFTVKSNVEWTVTKAEGDWITKFTESGSNDGIITVEFAANEGALRTAKFEVAGADKKVEITLTQKAVAEAPAVECKNLAELNAAILAAGEEGLDFVLNLSKPVVLTRICTDNKTSYFQDETAGVMFYGYVLEDAFLGLTVEGVIKGTGVVYNGLPEVEAFYDVSGARYGATATIPCTELTIAQLNADFNKYLNMQVKLAGVEVSEAFSNSDKNGKVKQGADELAIYVKTTEAFEAVQGSKA
;
A
#
# COMPACT_ATOMS: atom_id res chain seq x y z
N VAL A 1 27.25 35.83 7.78
CA VAL A 1 26.91 34.44 8.10
C VAL A 1 27.81 33.51 7.28
N GLU A 2 28.40 32.48 7.90
CA GLU A 2 29.35 31.60 7.20
C GLU A 2 28.65 30.68 6.22
N ASN A 3 27.52 30.10 6.62
CA ASN A 3 26.68 29.25 5.77
C ASN A 3 25.28 29.86 5.66
N ALA A 4 25.01 30.50 4.54
CA ALA A 4 23.71 31.14 4.31
C ALA A 4 22.60 30.15 3.95
N ALA A 5 22.90 28.87 3.67
CA ALA A 5 21.95 27.80 3.41
C ALA A 5 22.32 26.57 4.24
N VAL A 6 21.35 26.04 4.96
CA VAL A 6 21.46 24.81 5.76
C VAL A 6 20.31 23.87 5.37
N GLU A 7 20.66 22.62 5.10
CA GLU A 7 19.70 21.55 4.88
C GLU A 7 19.78 20.55 6.03
N VAL A 8 18.62 20.11 6.52
CA VAL A 8 18.50 19.15 7.62
C VAL A 8 17.56 18.01 7.24
N GLU A 9 17.71 16.87 7.91
CA GLU A 9 16.85 15.72 7.73
C GLU A 9 15.43 15.99 8.24
N ALA A 10 14.45 15.21 7.75
CA ALA A 10 13.05 15.31 8.17
C ALA A 10 12.88 15.20 9.70
N THR A 11 13.65 14.33 10.34
CA THR A 11 13.58 14.07 11.79
C THR A 11 14.26 15.14 12.65
N ALA A 12 15.00 16.08 12.04
CA ALA A 12 15.66 17.16 12.78
C ALA A 12 14.63 18.08 13.44
N THR A 13 14.97 18.61 14.63
CA THR A 13 14.13 19.54 15.37
C THR A 13 14.80 20.89 15.63
N SER A 14 16.05 21.05 15.18
CA SER A 14 16.78 22.30 15.27
C SER A 14 17.85 22.43 14.19
N ALA A 15 18.24 23.65 13.89
CA ALA A 15 19.35 23.99 13.01
C ALA A 15 20.11 25.21 13.55
N THR A 16 21.37 25.39 13.16
CA THR A 16 22.18 26.52 13.58
C THR A 16 22.87 27.18 12.40
N PHE A 17 23.03 28.53 12.48
CA PHE A 17 23.82 29.34 11.55
C PHE A 17 24.85 30.10 12.33
N THR A 18 26.09 30.14 11.85
CA THR A 18 27.19 30.87 12.48
C THR A 18 27.27 32.30 11.93
N VAL A 19 27.15 33.28 12.81
CA VAL A 19 27.33 34.68 12.48
C VAL A 19 28.77 35.11 12.81
N LYS A 20 29.44 35.70 11.85
CA LYS A 20 30.72 36.40 12.04
C LYS A 20 30.48 37.88 11.93
N SER A 21 30.63 38.58 13.02
CA SER A 21 30.33 40.01 13.11
C SER A 21 31.20 40.68 14.15
N ASN A 22 31.35 42.00 14.05
CA ASN A 22 31.94 42.86 15.04
C ASN A 22 30.97 43.98 15.50
N VAL A 23 29.66 43.79 15.16
CA VAL A 23 28.58 44.71 15.50
C VAL A 23 27.38 43.92 16.02
N GLU A 24 26.38 44.61 16.55
CA GLU A 24 25.06 44.02 16.85
C GLU A 24 24.35 43.63 15.57
N TRP A 25 23.57 42.55 15.65
CA TRP A 25 22.78 42.04 14.55
C TRP A 25 21.38 41.55 15.01
N THR A 26 20.43 41.60 14.10
CA THR A 26 19.06 41.13 14.31
C THR A 26 18.68 40.13 13.25
N VAL A 27 17.73 39.24 13.58
CA VAL A 27 17.19 38.23 12.69
C VAL A 27 15.68 38.44 12.56
N THR A 28 15.20 38.48 11.35
CA THR A 28 13.76 38.58 11.05
C THR A 28 13.34 37.40 10.21
N LYS A 29 12.29 36.71 10.61
CA LYS A 29 11.71 35.61 9.81
C LYS A 29 10.91 36.20 8.65
N ALA A 30 11.26 35.85 7.41
CA ALA A 30 10.56 36.27 6.21
C ALA A 30 9.54 35.21 5.74
N GLU A 31 9.89 33.92 5.83
CA GLU A 31 9.07 32.78 5.42
C GLU A 31 9.24 31.61 6.40
N GLY A 32 8.27 30.69 6.48
CA GLY A 32 8.38 29.45 7.25
C GLY A 32 7.52 29.44 8.51
N ASP A 33 6.21 29.26 8.36
CA ASP A 33 5.25 29.25 9.48
C ASP A 33 5.44 28.05 10.42
N TRP A 34 6.20 27.04 9.97
CA TRP A 34 6.54 25.83 10.74
C TRP A 34 7.68 26.03 11.76
N ILE A 35 8.33 27.23 11.76
CA ILE A 35 9.36 27.58 12.73
C ILE A 35 8.71 27.97 14.04
N THR A 36 9.09 27.30 15.13
CA THR A 36 8.52 27.52 16.46
C THR A 36 9.26 28.56 17.26
N LYS A 37 10.60 28.64 17.08
CA LYS A 37 11.46 29.61 17.78
C LYS A 37 12.74 29.84 17.02
N PHE A 38 13.34 31.04 17.17
CA PHE A 38 14.66 31.35 16.63
C PHE A 38 15.34 32.43 17.46
N THR A 39 16.66 32.56 17.32
CA THR A 39 17.45 33.66 17.89
C THR A 39 17.15 34.94 17.17
N GLU A 40 16.59 35.93 17.85
CA GLU A 40 16.15 37.21 17.23
C GLU A 40 17.27 38.26 17.11
N SER A 41 18.30 38.19 17.95
CA SER A 41 19.41 39.14 17.93
C SER A 41 20.67 38.62 18.60
N GLY A 42 21.78 39.27 18.34
CA GLY A 42 23.05 39.02 19.00
C GLY A 42 24.05 40.16 18.77
N SER A 43 25.26 39.98 19.29
CA SER A 43 26.37 40.96 19.09
C SER A 43 27.67 40.20 18.87
N ASN A 44 28.54 40.76 18.05
CA ASN A 44 29.80 40.15 17.62
C ASN A 44 29.59 38.76 17.01
N ASP A 45 30.58 37.89 17.09
CA ASP A 45 30.42 36.48 16.66
C ASP A 45 29.34 35.78 17.49
N GLY A 46 28.49 35.01 16.85
CA GLY A 46 27.40 34.34 17.51
C GLY A 46 26.78 33.19 16.70
N ILE A 47 25.76 32.57 17.28
CA ILE A 47 25.03 31.46 16.66
C ILE A 47 23.52 31.80 16.65
N ILE A 48 22.93 31.70 15.49
CA ILE A 48 21.46 31.70 15.33
C ILE A 48 21.00 30.23 15.48
N THR A 49 20.19 29.93 16.47
CA THR A 49 19.53 28.68 16.64
C THR A 49 18.08 28.80 16.19
N VAL A 50 17.62 27.87 15.38
CA VAL A 50 16.24 27.77 14.87
C VAL A 50 15.65 26.46 15.36
N GLU A 51 14.49 26.50 16.02
CA GLU A 51 13.77 25.33 16.55
C GLU A 51 12.47 25.10 15.74
N PHE A 52 12.16 23.85 15.50
CA PHE A 52 11.00 23.43 14.70
C PHE A 52 10.62 21.97 15.01
N ALA A 53 9.45 21.53 14.59
CA ALA A 53 9.05 20.13 14.71
C ALA A 53 9.66 19.27 13.58
N ALA A 54 9.75 17.96 13.77
CA ALA A 54 10.03 17.02 12.70
C ALA A 54 9.05 17.23 11.52
N ASN A 55 9.51 16.97 10.31
CA ASN A 55 8.70 17.08 9.12
C ASN A 55 8.09 15.71 8.79
N GLU A 56 6.78 15.64 8.78
CA GLU A 56 6.01 14.44 8.43
C GLU A 56 5.46 14.49 6.99
N GLY A 57 5.86 15.48 6.21
CA GLY A 57 5.34 15.73 4.88
C GLY A 57 6.41 16.05 3.84
N ALA A 58 6.05 16.85 2.86
CA ALA A 58 6.92 17.28 1.78
C ALA A 58 8.07 18.19 2.27
N LEU A 59 9.12 18.32 1.45
CA LEU A 59 10.21 19.26 1.68
C LEU A 59 9.66 20.66 1.97
N ARG A 60 10.21 21.34 3.00
CA ARG A 60 9.81 22.69 3.39
C ARG A 60 11.01 23.61 3.61
N THR A 61 10.81 24.88 3.38
CA THR A 61 11.85 25.90 3.44
C THR A 61 11.41 27.05 4.34
N ALA A 62 12.34 27.61 5.09
CA ALA A 62 12.18 28.85 5.84
C ALA A 62 13.29 29.83 5.47
N LYS A 63 12.97 31.12 5.46
CA LYS A 63 13.91 32.20 5.17
C LYS A 63 13.94 33.20 6.29
N PHE A 64 15.15 33.71 6.58
CA PHE A 64 15.37 34.74 7.56
C PHE A 64 16.30 35.79 6.96
N GLU A 65 16.08 37.05 7.33
CA GLU A 65 17.03 38.15 7.06
C GLU A 65 17.85 38.41 8.32
N VAL A 66 19.16 38.34 8.21
CA VAL A 66 20.11 38.74 9.24
C VAL A 66 20.65 40.13 8.87
N ALA A 67 20.39 41.14 9.71
CA ALA A 67 20.76 42.51 9.49
C ALA A 67 21.71 43.01 10.59
N GLY A 68 22.79 43.71 10.19
CA GLY A 68 23.72 44.33 11.12
C GLY A 68 24.46 45.52 10.45
N ALA A 69 24.47 46.70 11.08
CA ALA A 69 24.89 47.96 10.49
C ALA A 69 24.20 48.17 9.14
N ASP A 70 24.94 48.32 8.07
CA ASP A 70 24.43 48.58 6.71
C ASP A 70 24.33 47.29 5.86
N LYS A 71 24.51 46.11 6.47
CA LYS A 71 24.53 44.82 5.75
C LYS A 71 23.30 43.95 6.09
N LYS A 72 22.79 43.30 5.06
CA LYS A 72 21.70 42.30 5.16
C LYS A 72 22.16 41.03 4.45
N VAL A 73 21.86 39.90 5.05
CA VAL A 73 22.11 38.56 4.49
C VAL A 73 20.87 37.72 4.67
N GLU A 74 20.34 37.17 3.58
CA GLU A 74 19.29 36.14 3.66
C GLU A 74 19.93 34.80 4.01
N ILE A 75 19.36 34.10 4.98
CA ILE A 75 19.70 32.72 5.27
C ILE A 75 18.47 31.83 5.02
N THR A 76 18.73 30.65 4.52
CA THR A 76 17.69 29.64 4.14
C THR A 76 17.90 28.37 4.91
N LEU A 77 16.84 27.90 5.55
CA LEU A 77 16.76 26.58 6.17
C LEU A 77 15.84 25.71 5.32
N THR A 78 16.35 24.58 4.84
CA THR A 78 15.57 23.56 4.15
C THR A 78 15.47 22.32 5.03
N GLN A 79 14.27 21.85 5.29
CA GLN A 79 14.05 20.57 5.93
C GLN A 79 13.51 19.56 4.90
N LYS A 80 14.20 18.45 4.77
CA LYS A 80 13.85 17.40 3.81
C LYS A 80 12.43 16.85 4.06
N ALA A 81 11.85 16.30 3.01
CA ALA A 81 10.66 15.47 3.14
C ALA A 81 10.98 14.23 3.98
N VAL A 82 9.95 13.64 4.60
CA VAL A 82 10.09 12.29 5.15
C VAL A 82 10.43 11.34 3.99
N ALA A 83 11.41 10.47 4.21
CA ALA A 83 11.70 9.45 3.22
C ALA A 83 10.54 8.45 3.22
N GLU A 84 9.94 8.23 2.04
CA GLU A 84 9.01 7.11 1.88
C GLU A 84 9.74 5.81 2.17
N ALA A 85 9.06 4.87 2.85
CA ALA A 85 9.59 3.54 3.01
C ALA A 85 9.83 2.92 1.62
N PRO A 86 10.96 2.23 1.40
CA PRO A 86 11.21 1.59 0.13
C PRO A 86 10.12 0.54 -0.14
N ALA A 87 9.65 0.47 -1.38
CA ALA A 87 8.69 -0.55 -1.79
C ALA A 87 9.24 -1.96 -1.54
N VAL A 88 8.38 -2.87 -1.08
CA VAL A 88 8.77 -4.26 -0.79
C VAL A 88 8.85 -5.06 -2.08
N GLU A 89 10.00 -5.68 -2.33
CA GLU A 89 10.23 -6.55 -3.49
C GLU A 89 9.64 -7.94 -3.25
N CYS A 90 8.74 -8.38 -4.15
CA CYS A 90 8.09 -9.69 -4.13
C CYS A 90 8.29 -10.42 -5.47
N LYS A 91 8.42 -11.75 -5.45
CA LYS A 91 8.66 -12.58 -6.63
C LYS A 91 7.47 -13.43 -7.07
N ASN A 92 6.48 -13.57 -6.20
CA ASN A 92 5.28 -14.37 -6.41
C ASN A 92 4.16 -13.86 -5.49
N LEU A 93 2.95 -14.40 -5.67
CA LEU A 93 1.78 -13.96 -4.92
C LEU A 93 1.82 -14.34 -3.43
N ALA A 94 2.50 -15.43 -3.04
CA ALA A 94 2.64 -15.77 -1.63
C ALA A 94 3.54 -14.77 -0.89
N GLU A 95 4.63 -14.33 -1.49
CA GLU A 95 5.50 -13.29 -0.92
C GLU A 95 4.75 -11.96 -0.80
N LEU A 96 3.97 -11.58 -1.82
CA LEU A 96 3.16 -10.37 -1.79
C LEU A 96 2.11 -10.43 -0.66
N ASN A 97 1.33 -11.52 -0.56
CA ASN A 97 0.35 -11.67 0.51
C ASN A 97 0.98 -11.64 1.90
N ALA A 98 2.14 -12.30 2.07
CA ALA A 98 2.86 -12.28 3.34
C ALA A 98 3.33 -10.87 3.73
N ALA A 99 3.83 -10.10 2.77
CA ALA A 99 4.22 -8.72 2.98
C ALA A 99 3.03 -7.83 3.36
N ILE A 100 1.91 -7.94 2.62
CA ILE A 100 0.67 -7.19 2.91
C ILE A 100 0.14 -7.55 4.31
N LEU A 101 0.08 -8.85 4.66
CA LEU A 101 -0.38 -9.29 5.97
C LEU A 101 0.51 -8.77 7.11
N ALA A 102 1.82 -8.67 6.88
CA ALA A 102 2.77 -8.13 7.86
C ALA A 102 2.62 -6.61 8.05
N ALA A 103 2.28 -5.87 6.99
CA ALA A 103 2.04 -4.43 7.03
C ALA A 103 0.69 -4.07 7.69
N GLY A 104 -0.30 -4.96 7.59
CA GLY A 104 -1.62 -4.75 8.18
C GLY A 104 -2.45 -3.67 7.48
N GLU A 105 -3.22 -2.91 8.27
CA GLU A 105 -4.09 -1.84 7.77
C GLU A 105 -3.32 -0.57 7.35
N GLU A 106 -2.08 -0.42 7.77
CA GLU A 106 -1.22 0.69 7.32
C GLU A 106 -0.82 0.54 5.84
N GLY A 107 -0.84 -0.70 5.34
CA GLY A 107 -0.49 -1.01 3.96
C GLY A 107 1.00 -0.87 3.65
N LEU A 108 1.36 -1.17 2.40
CA LEU A 108 2.72 -1.05 1.91
C LEU A 108 2.75 -0.79 0.40
N ASP A 109 3.81 -0.14 -0.05
CA ASP A 109 4.17 -0.13 -1.46
C ASP A 109 4.95 -1.39 -1.83
N PHE A 110 4.68 -1.97 -3.00
CA PHE A 110 5.35 -3.17 -3.47
C PHE A 110 5.85 -3.08 -4.91
N VAL A 111 6.87 -3.89 -5.20
CA VAL A 111 7.31 -4.23 -6.56
C VAL A 111 7.19 -5.75 -6.71
N LEU A 112 6.24 -6.19 -7.51
CA LEU A 112 6.00 -7.61 -7.80
C LEU A 112 6.69 -7.98 -9.11
N ASN A 113 7.74 -8.81 -9.03
CA ASN A 113 8.54 -9.28 -10.14
C ASN A 113 8.14 -10.71 -10.54
N LEU A 114 7.15 -10.83 -11.42
CA LEU A 114 6.62 -12.12 -11.86
C LEU A 114 7.50 -12.73 -12.97
N SER A 115 8.33 -13.71 -12.62
CA SER A 115 9.10 -14.50 -13.58
C SER A 115 8.28 -15.63 -14.23
N LYS A 116 7.17 -16.02 -13.60
CA LYS A 116 6.14 -16.93 -14.11
C LYS A 116 4.81 -16.21 -14.14
N PRO A 117 3.96 -16.49 -15.13
CA PRO A 117 2.67 -15.82 -15.24
C PRO A 117 1.72 -16.18 -14.10
N VAL A 118 0.98 -15.19 -13.62
CA VAL A 118 -0.23 -15.37 -12.82
C VAL A 118 -1.44 -15.47 -13.74
N VAL A 119 -2.48 -16.16 -13.33
CA VAL A 119 -3.69 -16.39 -14.13
C VAL A 119 -4.86 -15.65 -13.52
N LEU A 120 -5.60 -14.91 -14.33
CA LEU A 120 -6.86 -14.27 -13.94
C LEU A 120 -7.94 -15.33 -13.77
N THR A 121 -8.35 -15.57 -12.53
CA THR A 121 -9.27 -16.66 -12.17
C THR A 121 -10.71 -16.22 -12.01
N ARG A 122 -10.93 -14.93 -11.68
CA ARG A 122 -12.27 -14.37 -11.49
C ARG A 122 -12.31 -12.89 -11.77
N ILE A 123 -13.43 -12.43 -12.32
CA ILE A 123 -13.78 -11.03 -12.52
C ILE A 123 -15.13 -10.78 -11.86
N CYS A 124 -15.22 -9.77 -11.01
CA CYS A 124 -16.45 -9.26 -10.43
C CYS A 124 -16.66 -7.83 -10.89
N THR A 125 -17.52 -7.64 -11.87
CA THR A 125 -17.77 -6.34 -12.50
C THR A 125 -18.50 -5.36 -11.57
N ASP A 126 -19.36 -5.86 -10.68
CA ASP A 126 -20.17 -5.06 -9.78
C ASP A 126 -19.36 -4.14 -8.87
N ASN A 127 -18.21 -4.62 -8.39
CA ASN A 127 -17.30 -3.86 -7.52
C ASN A 127 -15.90 -3.69 -8.11
N LYS A 128 -15.73 -3.95 -9.41
CA LYS A 128 -14.46 -3.86 -10.13
C LYS A 128 -13.33 -4.64 -9.44
N THR A 129 -13.61 -5.87 -9.02
CA THR A 129 -12.64 -6.72 -8.34
C THR A 129 -12.19 -7.83 -9.27
N SER A 130 -10.89 -8.09 -9.33
CA SER A 130 -10.31 -9.20 -10.06
C SER A 130 -9.43 -10.07 -9.15
N TYR A 131 -9.36 -11.36 -9.47
CA TYR A 131 -8.58 -12.32 -8.71
C TYR A 131 -7.57 -12.98 -9.61
N PHE A 132 -6.33 -12.99 -9.15
CA PHE A 132 -5.23 -13.64 -9.84
C PHE A 132 -4.64 -14.73 -8.95
N GLN A 133 -4.14 -15.78 -9.59
CA GLN A 133 -3.56 -16.92 -8.90
C GLN A 133 -2.32 -17.42 -9.63
N ASP A 134 -1.31 -17.81 -8.86
CA ASP A 134 -0.19 -18.62 -9.31
C ASP A 134 -0.16 -19.96 -8.56
N GLU A 135 0.96 -20.70 -8.69
CA GLU A 135 1.14 -21.97 -7.97
C GLU A 135 1.32 -21.80 -6.46
N THR A 136 1.55 -20.57 -5.98
CA THR A 136 1.90 -20.27 -4.58
C THR A 136 0.71 -19.70 -3.80
N ALA A 137 -0.09 -18.84 -4.39
CA ALA A 137 -1.20 -18.15 -3.73
C ALA A 137 -2.20 -17.54 -4.72
N GLY A 138 -3.30 -17.01 -4.18
CA GLY A 138 -4.21 -16.10 -4.88
C GLY A 138 -4.13 -14.69 -4.29
N VAL A 139 -4.44 -13.68 -5.10
CA VAL A 139 -4.52 -12.28 -4.67
C VAL A 139 -5.76 -11.62 -5.24
N MET A 140 -6.37 -10.73 -4.48
CA MET A 140 -7.49 -9.91 -4.90
C MET A 140 -7.00 -8.50 -5.24
N PHE A 141 -7.42 -8.01 -6.40
CA PHE A 141 -7.24 -6.64 -6.85
C PHE A 141 -8.57 -5.90 -6.71
N TYR A 142 -8.64 -5.01 -5.74
CA TYR A 142 -9.85 -4.25 -5.46
C TYR A 142 -9.90 -2.96 -6.29
N GLY A 143 -11.08 -2.63 -6.79
CA GLY A 143 -11.30 -1.41 -7.58
C GLY A 143 -10.70 -1.43 -8.99
N TYR A 144 -10.13 -2.55 -9.45
CA TYR A 144 -9.45 -2.65 -10.73
C TYR A 144 -9.82 -3.90 -11.51
N VAL A 145 -10.24 -3.71 -12.74
CA VAL A 145 -10.39 -4.76 -13.75
C VAL A 145 -9.65 -4.30 -15.01
N LEU A 146 -8.76 -5.13 -15.51
CA LEU A 146 -8.05 -4.86 -16.75
C LEU A 146 -9.04 -4.65 -17.90
N GLU A 147 -8.79 -3.69 -18.78
CA GLU A 147 -9.54 -3.52 -20.00
C GLU A 147 -9.41 -4.79 -20.86
N ASP A 148 -10.50 -5.23 -21.46
CA ASP A 148 -10.57 -6.48 -22.24
C ASP A 148 -10.15 -7.76 -21.46
N ALA A 149 -10.22 -7.74 -20.13
CA ALA A 149 -9.91 -8.90 -19.32
C ALA A 149 -10.88 -10.07 -19.58
N PHE A 150 -10.33 -11.27 -19.61
CA PHE A 150 -11.08 -12.52 -19.74
C PHE A 150 -10.50 -13.58 -18.80
N LEU A 151 -11.33 -14.53 -18.40
CA LEU A 151 -10.90 -15.61 -17.51
C LEU A 151 -9.81 -16.46 -18.19
N GLY A 152 -8.74 -16.74 -17.46
CA GLY A 152 -7.55 -17.41 -17.98
C GLY A 152 -6.50 -16.48 -18.59
N LEU A 153 -6.73 -15.17 -18.66
CA LEU A 153 -5.70 -14.20 -19.03
C LEU A 153 -4.47 -14.37 -18.13
N THR A 154 -3.29 -14.42 -18.74
CA THR A 154 -2.03 -14.50 -18.01
C THR A 154 -1.35 -13.15 -17.92
N VAL A 155 -0.72 -12.87 -16.76
CA VAL A 155 0.07 -11.65 -16.53
C VAL A 155 1.41 -12.04 -15.94
N GLU A 156 2.50 -11.51 -16.49
CA GLU A 156 3.86 -11.67 -16.00
C GLU A 156 4.63 -10.35 -16.07
N GLY A 157 5.82 -10.30 -15.50
CA GLY A 157 6.69 -9.12 -15.53
C GLY A 157 6.60 -8.30 -14.25
N VAL A 158 6.83 -7.00 -14.35
CA VAL A 158 6.92 -6.09 -13.18
C VAL A 158 5.63 -5.31 -13.00
N ILE A 159 5.10 -5.38 -11.79
CA ILE A 159 3.91 -4.63 -11.36
C ILE A 159 4.27 -3.90 -10.07
N LYS A 160 3.93 -2.62 -9.99
CA LYS A 160 4.09 -1.82 -8.77
C LYS A 160 2.74 -1.29 -8.31
N GLY A 161 2.52 -1.31 -7.02
CA GLY A 161 1.26 -0.90 -6.44
C GLY A 161 1.31 -0.79 -4.93
N THR A 162 0.15 -0.58 -4.34
CA THR A 162 -0.07 -0.60 -2.90
C THR A 162 -0.95 -1.76 -2.49
N GLY A 163 -0.59 -2.40 -1.38
CA GLY A 163 -1.36 -3.47 -0.77
C GLY A 163 -1.71 -3.16 0.68
N VAL A 164 -2.87 -3.62 1.12
CA VAL A 164 -3.42 -3.37 2.46
C VAL A 164 -4.14 -4.61 2.98
N VAL A 165 -4.28 -4.74 4.29
CA VAL A 165 -5.20 -5.71 4.89
C VAL A 165 -6.55 -5.03 5.12
N TYR A 166 -7.59 -5.52 4.45
CA TYR A 166 -8.95 -5.08 4.68
C TYR A 166 -9.81 -6.24 5.20
N ASN A 167 -10.42 -6.05 6.37
CA ASN A 167 -11.22 -7.10 7.05
C ASN A 167 -10.48 -8.45 7.18
N GLY A 168 -9.16 -8.41 7.43
CA GLY A 168 -8.33 -9.60 7.59
C GLY A 168 -7.87 -10.25 6.27
N LEU A 169 -8.21 -9.69 5.11
CA LEU A 169 -7.81 -10.18 3.80
C LEU A 169 -6.74 -9.28 3.18
N PRO A 170 -5.67 -9.85 2.60
CA PRO A 170 -4.72 -9.08 1.82
C PRO A 170 -5.35 -8.67 0.48
N GLU A 171 -5.30 -7.39 0.17
CA GLU A 171 -5.82 -6.80 -1.06
C GLU A 171 -4.76 -5.91 -1.72
N VAL A 172 -4.76 -5.84 -3.04
CA VAL A 172 -4.09 -4.80 -3.80
C VAL A 172 -5.12 -3.72 -4.10
N GLU A 173 -4.89 -2.50 -3.60
CA GLU A 173 -5.83 -1.37 -3.74
C GLU A 173 -5.53 -0.49 -4.95
N ALA A 174 -4.25 -0.34 -5.31
CA ALA A 174 -3.86 0.52 -6.40
C ALA A 174 -2.66 -0.02 -7.16
N PHE A 175 -2.64 0.26 -8.46
CA PHE A 175 -1.47 0.11 -9.32
C PHE A 175 -1.01 1.50 -9.75
N TYR A 176 0.27 1.77 -9.61
CA TYR A 176 0.85 3.00 -10.08
C TYR A 176 1.87 2.81 -11.21
N ASP A 177 2.32 1.56 -11.44
CA ASP A 177 3.14 1.22 -12.59
C ASP A 177 2.92 -0.23 -13.01
N VAL A 178 2.33 -0.41 -14.18
CA VAL A 178 2.14 -1.71 -14.84
C VAL A 178 2.85 -1.76 -16.20
N SER A 179 3.72 -0.78 -16.48
CA SER A 179 4.42 -0.68 -17.77
C SER A 179 5.36 -1.86 -18.02
N GLY A 180 5.83 -2.52 -16.97
CA GLY A 180 6.63 -3.74 -17.05
C GLY A 180 5.82 -5.02 -17.15
N ALA A 181 4.48 -4.96 -17.06
CA ALA A 181 3.63 -6.14 -17.17
C ALA A 181 3.46 -6.58 -18.63
N ARG A 182 3.39 -7.89 -18.84
CA ARG A 182 3.09 -8.50 -20.13
C ARG A 182 1.87 -9.39 -19.99
N TYR A 183 0.94 -9.25 -20.93
CA TYR A 183 -0.30 -10.00 -20.97
C TYR A 183 -0.18 -11.13 -22.00
N GLY A 184 -0.53 -12.34 -21.59
CA GLY A 184 -0.41 -13.54 -22.38
C GLY A 184 -1.74 -14.11 -22.86
N ALA A 185 -1.65 -15.25 -23.54
CA ALA A 185 -2.79 -16.00 -24.03
C ALA A 185 -3.53 -16.70 -22.90
N THR A 186 -4.71 -17.25 -23.23
CA THR A 186 -5.54 -18.01 -22.29
C THR A 186 -4.80 -19.21 -21.73
N ALA A 187 -4.73 -19.30 -20.41
CA ALA A 187 -4.28 -20.47 -19.69
C ALA A 187 -5.47 -21.21 -19.03
N THR A 188 -5.25 -22.47 -18.71
CA THR A 188 -6.17 -23.20 -17.85
C THR A 188 -6.19 -22.56 -16.46
N ILE A 189 -7.38 -22.25 -15.96
CA ILE A 189 -7.55 -21.68 -14.63
C ILE A 189 -7.12 -22.73 -13.60
N PRO A 190 -6.12 -22.44 -12.75
CA PRO A 190 -5.74 -23.36 -11.69
C PRO A 190 -6.89 -23.57 -10.71
N CYS A 191 -7.17 -24.84 -10.38
CA CYS A 191 -8.21 -25.20 -9.44
C CYS A 191 -7.76 -26.40 -8.60
N THR A 192 -7.60 -26.21 -7.30
CA THR A 192 -7.22 -27.27 -6.39
C THR A 192 -8.45 -27.98 -5.84
N GLU A 193 -8.54 -29.29 -6.02
CA GLU A 193 -9.62 -30.08 -5.43
C GLU A 193 -9.27 -30.42 -3.98
N LEU A 194 -10.19 -30.09 -3.06
CA LEU A 194 -10.04 -30.22 -1.61
C LEU A 194 -11.30 -30.82 -0.98
N THR A 195 -11.12 -31.38 0.20
CA THR A 195 -12.22 -31.61 1.14
C THR A 195 -12.44 -30.36 2.00
N ILE A 196 -13.63 -30.26 2.64
CA ILE A 196 -13.86 -29.17 3.63
C ILE A 196 -12.87 -29.27 4.78
N ALA A 197 -12.54 -30.47 5.27
CA ALA A 197 -11.54 -30.67 6.31
C ALA A 197 -10.16 -30.11 5.91
N GLN A 198 -9.70 -30.37 4.68
CA GLN A 198 -8.43 -29.85 4.17
C GLN A 198 -8.46 -28.33 4.05
N LEU A 199 -9.55 -27.76 3.57
CA LEU A 199 -9.70 -26.31 3.47
C LEU A 199 -9.67 -25.65 4.87
N ASN A 200 -10.42 -26.21 5.83
CA ASN A 200 -10.48 -25.69 7.20
C ASN A 200 -9.14 -25.81 7.95
N ALA A 201 -8.36 -26.86 7.65
CA ALA A 201 -7.05 -27.06 8.30
C ALA A 201 -6.00 -26.01 7.91
N ASP A 202 -6.11 -25.42 6.72
CA ASP A 202 -5.13 -24.42 6.23
C ASP A 202 -5.83 -23.36 5.37
N PHE A 203 -6.88 -22.73 5.90
CA PHE A 203 -7.72 -21.78 5.17
C PHE A 203 -6.92 -20.62 4.59
N ASN A 204 -5.96 -20.11 5.34
CA ASN A 204 -5.13 -18.97 4.93
C ASN A 204 -4.31 -19.24 3.67
N LYS A 205 -3.90 -20.49 3.44
CA LYS A 205 -3.18 -20.89 2.23
C LYS A 205 -4.01 -20.70 0.96
N TYR A 206 -5.33 -20.87 1.07
CA TYR A 206 -6.25 -20.85 -0.06
C TYR A 206 -7.00 -19.52 -0.22
N LEU A 207 -6.59 -18.49 0.54
CA LEU A 207 -7.17 -17.15 0.39
C LEU A 207 -7.06 -16.69 -1.07
N ASN A 208 -8.16 -16.16 -1.60
CA ASN A 208 -8.26 -15.64 -2.97
C ASN A 208 -7.95 -16.67 -4.09
N MET A 209 -7.80 -17.95 -3.75
CA MET A 209 -7.58 -19.02 -4.73
C MET A 209 -8.89 -19.67 -5.17
N GLN A 210 -8.92 -20.16 -6.40
CA GLN A 210 -9.98 -21.00 -6.87
C GLN A 210 -9.78 -22.45 -6.38
N VAL A 211 -10.75 -22.94 -5.64
CA VAL A 211 -10.76 -24.32 -5.13
C VAL A 211 -12.05 -25.02 -5.55
N LYS A 212 -12.00 -26.35 -5.64
CA LYS A 212 -13.16 -27.20 -5.91
C LYS A 212 -13.40 -28.11 -4.70
N LEU A 213 -14.59 -28.04 -4.17
CA LEU A 213 -15.08 -28.98 -3.14
C LEU A 213 -16.01 -29.97 -3.81
N ALA A 214 -15.56 -31.24 -3.92
CA ALA A 214 -16.37 -32.29 -4.53
C ALA A 214 -17.18 -33.07 -3.46
N GLY A 215 -18.40 -33.52 -3.82
CA GLY A 215 -19.22 -34.35 -2.94
C GLY A 215 -19.73 -33.62 -1.69
N VAL A 216 -19.97 -32.30 -1.80
CA VAL A 216 -20.61 -31.52 -0.72
C VAL A 216 -22.11 -31.52 -0.85
N GLU A 217 -22.80 -31.44 0.28
CA GLU A 217 -24.25 -31.30 0.39
C GLU A 217 -24.61 -29.94 0.99
N VAL A 218 -25.71 -29.33 0.55
CA VAL A 218 -26.20 -28.09 1.19
C VAL A 218 -26.78 -28.44 2.56
N SER A 219 -26.18 -27.99 3.63
CA SER A 219 -26.65 -28.21 5.02
C SER A 219 -27.53 -27.09 5.54
N GLU A 220 -27.35 -25.86 5.03
CA GLU A 220 -28.22 -24.73 5.29
C GLU A 220 -28.50 -24.00 3.97
N ALA A 221 -29.80 -23.86 3.67
CA ALA A 221 -30.23 -23.22 2.42
C ALA A 221 -29.74 -21.77 2.31
N PHE A 222 -29.34 -21.38 1.10
CA PHE A 222 -28.87 -20.02 0.83
C PHE A 222 -30.03 -19.03 0.94
N SER A 223 -29.84 -18.01 1.74
CA SER A 223 -30.80 -16.92 1.95
C SER A 223 -30.82 -15.97 0.77
N ASN A 224 -32.01 -15.53 0.34
CA ASN A 224 -32.17 -14.49 -0.68
C ASN A 224 -31.74 -13.11 -0.20
N SER A 225 -31.78 -12.85 1.10
CA SER A 225 -31.52 -11.54 1.67
C SER A 225 -30.05 -11.22 1.87
N ASP A 226 -29.30 -12.22 2.32
CA ASP A 226 -27.88 -12.05 2.69
C ASP A 226 -26.92 -12.93 1.88
N LYS A 227 -27.47 -13.82 1.03
CA LYS A 227 -26.71 -14.73 0.15
C LYS A 227 -25.78 -15.68 0.89
N ASN A 228 -26.03 -15.93 2.17
CA ASN A 228 -25.30 -16.88 2.99
C ASN A 228 -25.97 -18.25 2.99
N GLY A 229 -25.17 -19.28 3.09
CA GLY A 229 -25.59 -20.65 3.26
C GLY A 229 -24.47 -21.53 3.77
N LYS A 230 -24.71 -22.81 3.96
CA LYS A 230 -23.67 -23.74 4.38
C LYS A 230 -23.69 -25.01 3.54
N VAL A 231 -22.49 -25.56 3.36
CA VAL A 231 -22.28 -26.88 2.78
C VAL A 231 -21.56 -27.78 3.77
N LYS A 232 -21.80 -29.09 3.68
CA LYS A 232 -21.13 -30.08 4.52
C LYS A 232 -20.57 -31.22 3.68
N GLN A 233 -19.56 -31.87 4.24
CA GLN A 233 -18.96 -33.09 3.72
C GLN A 233 -18.65 -34.02 4.90
N GLY A 234 -19.52 -35.02 5.12
CA GLY A 234 -19.49 -35.83 6.34
C GLY A 234 -19.80 -34.97 7.58
N ALA A 235 -18.88 -34.92 8.53
CA ALA A 235 -19.00 -34.11 9.75
C ALA A 235 -18.51 -32.66 9.60
N ASP A 236 -17.78 -32.34 8.53
CA ASP A 236 -17.20 -31.02 8.30
C ASP A 236 -18.21 -30.09 7.61
N GLU A 237 -18.26 -28.83 8.06
CA GLU A 237 -19.16 -27.82 7.52
C GLU A 237 -18.38 -26.56 7.13
N LEU A 238 -18.84 -25.87 6.09
CA LEU A 238 -18.30 -24.62 5.60
C LEU A 238 -19.41 -23.63 5.33
N ALA A 239 -19.31 -22.44 5.89
CA ALA A 239 -20.16 -21.32 5.52
C ALA A 239 -19.72 -20.73 4.17
N ILE A 240 -20.71 -20.45 3.31
CA ILE A 240 -20.46 -19.90 1.99
C ILE A 240 -21.28 -18.62 1.82
N TYR A 241 -20.63 -17.56 1.33
CA TYR A 241 -21.26 -16.36 0.85
C TYR A 241 -21.17 -16.29 -0.68
N VAL A 242 -22.31 -16.10 -1.34
CA VAL A 242 -22.38 -16.01 -2.80
C VAL A 242 -22.48 -14.55 -3.23
N LYS A 243 -21.35 -13.97 -3.65
CA LYS A 243 -21.20 -12.52 -3.89
C LYS A 243 -22.03 -11.99 -5.07
N THR A 244 -22.13 -12.76 -6.16
CA THR A 244 -22.84 -12.32 -7.38
C THR A 244 -24.23 -12.93 -7.50
N THR A 245 -25.16 -12.23 -8.14
CA THR A 245 -26.52 -12.69 -8.38
C THR A 245 -26.54 -13.96 -9.24
N GLU A 246 -25.76 -14.00 -10.31
CA GLU A 246 -25.66 -15.17 -11.19
C GLU A 246 -25.17 -16.45 -10.47
N ALA A 247 -24.10 -16.31 -9.64
CA ALA A 247 -23.59 -17.40 -8.86
C ALA A 247 -24.61 -17.86 -7.81
N PHE A 248 -25.37 -16.94 -7.22
CA PHE A 248 -26.42 -17.25 -6.26
C PHE A 248 -27.58 -18.05 -6.91
N GLU A 249 -28.04 -17.63 -8.08
CA GLU A 249 -29.06 -18.33 -8.85
C GLU A 249 -28.59 -19.75 -9.23
N ALA A 250 -27.35 -19.91 -9.63
CA ALA A 250 -26.77 -21.21 -9.93
C ALA A 250 -26.75 -22.14 -8.72
N VAL A 251 -26.44 -21.64 -7.52
CA VAL A 251 -26.46 -22.43 -6.27
C VAL A 251 -27.88 -22.78 -5.86
N GLN A 252 -28.83 -21.86 -5.98
CA GLN A 252 -30.26 -22.16 -5.70
C GLN A 252 -30.84 -23.22 -6.62
N GLY A 253 -30.38 -23.25 -7.87
CA GLY A 253 -30.78 -24.27 -8.84
C GLY A 253 -30.18 -25.67 -8.58
N SER A 254 -29.10 -25.75 -7.80
CA SER A 254 -28.46 -27.01 -7.39
C SER A 254 -29.25 -27.59 -6.24
N LYS A 255 -30.19 -28.47 -6.55
CA LYS A 255 -30.82 -29.29 -5.51
C LYS A 255 -29.82 -30.34 -5.02
N ALA A 256 -29.73 -30.46 -3.69
CA ALA A 256 -29.06 -31.55 -3.03
C ALA A 256 -29.62 -32.92 -3.49
#